data_9a338d6d1023bcef3c4124daf55150d6
#
_entry.id   9a338d6d1023bcef3c4124daf55150d6
#
_cell.length_a   1.000
_cell.length_b   1.000
_cell.length_c   1.000
_cell.angle_alpha   90.00
_cell.angle_beta   90.00
_cell.angle_gamma   90.00
#
_symmetry.space_group_name_H-M   'P 1'
#
loop_
_entity.id
_entity.type
_entity.pdbx_description
1 polymer ?
#
loop_
_entity_poly.entity_id
_entity_poly.type
_entity_poly.pdbx_seq_one_letter_code
_entity_poly.pdbx_strand_id
1 'polypeptide(L)'
;MPTGNGKDYYIKNKPRLMKQFELSLKIAKDILAERFIESKSEALMNQMRKEYEDILTKMTDIGGSKNPFISTLTNKVSLLAMFRILEKEGYTYREIGEFSNTYKEIETKKEMERVEKSGGNLLDIIFSDAYIKPLKRHCEISQKRKYPDDWVMQFVDGTNEEFDFGLNVSECGILKAYKKLGAERYVPFACLLDFAYAHILGFGFSRTKTIANGASGCDHRFTRIGSTSKAWPPDNLKEYTRKFE
;
A
#
# COMPACT_ATOMS: atom_id res chain seq x y z
N MET A 1 -10.63 -1.64 28.74
CA MET A 1 -11.29 -1.39 27.45
C MET A 1 -10.55 -0.24 26.78
N PRO A 2 -10.11 -0.29 25.53
CA PRO A 2 -9.53 0.87 24.86
C PRO A 2 -10.69 1.80 24.49
N THR A 3 -10.86 2.85 25.28
CA THR A 3 -11.80 3.94 25.03
C THR A 3 -11.17 4.98 24.11
N GLY A 4 -11.14 4.69 22.83
CA GLY A 4 -10.78 5.62 21.78
C GLY A 4 -11.30 5.03 20.50
N ASN A 5 -12.42 5.56 19.98
CA ASN A 5 -12.99 5.09 18.73
C ASN A 5 -11.95 5.35 17.64
N GLY A 6 -11.38 4.33 17.02
CA GLY A 6 -10.39 4.49 15.94
C GLY A 6 -10.93 5.26 14.75
N LYS A 7 -12.24 5.34 14.62
CA LYS A 7 -12.92 6.31 13.75
C LYS A 7 -12.52 7.76 14.07
N ASP A 8 -12.24 8.09 15.34
CA ASP A 8 -11.82 9.44 15.74
C ASP A 8 -10.51 9.86 15.10
N TYR A 9 -9.58 8.93 14.84
CA TYR A 9 -8.32 9.25 14.18
C TYR A 9 -8.55 9.79 12.76
N TYR A 10 -9.35 9.10 11.96
CA TYR A 10 -9.58 9.47 10.56
C TYR A 10 -10.40 10.74 10.43
N ILE A 11 -11.40 10.93 11.31
CA ILE A 11 -12.21 12.15 11.37
C ILE A 11 -11.37 13.34 11.78
N LYS A 12 -10.60 13.25 12.87
CA LYS A 12 -9.71 14.32 13.36
C LYS A 12 -8.61 14.68 12.35
N ASN A 13 -8.11 13.71 11.63
CA ASN A 13 -7.04 13.91 10.64
C ASN A 13 -7.56 14.07 9.20
N LYS A 14 -8.89 14.12 8.99
CA LYS A 14 -9.47 14.24 7.64
C LYS A 14 -8.86 15.38 6.83
N PRO A 15 -8.70 16.63 7.33
CA PRO A 15 -8.11 17.70 6.53
C PRO A 15 -6.69 17.35 6.05
N ARG A 16 -5.86 16.75 6.90
CA ARG A 16 -4.51 16.33 6.54
C ARG A 16 -4.52 15.18 5.52
N LEU A 17 -5.38 14.18 5.73
CA LEU A 17 -5.51 13.03 4.82
C LEU A 17 -6.01 13.46 3.44
N MET A 18 -6.98 14.37 3.38
CA MET A 18 -7.46 14.96 2.13
C MET A 18 -6.36 15.75 1.41
N LYS A 19 -5.57 16.55 2.15
CA LYS A 19 -4.41 17.25 1.56
C LYS A 19 -3.37 16.28 0.98
N GLN A 20 -3.12 15.15 1.64
CA GLN A 20 -2.26 14.09 1.10
C GLN A 20 -2.87 13.46 -0.15
N PHE A 21 -4.19 13.21 -0.13
CA PHE A 21 -4.90 12.66 -1.28
C PHE A 21 -4.85 13.58 -2.51
N GLU A 22 -4.87 14.91 -2.33
CA GLU A 22 -4.69 15.86 -3.44
C GLU A 22 -3.34 15.68 -4.16
N LEU A 23 -2.27 15.31 -3.44
CA LEU A 23 -0.99 15.00 -4.07
C LEU A 23 -1.08 13.71 -4.90
N SER A 24 -1.82 12.73 -4.39
CA SER A 24 -2.08 11.48 -5.11
C SER A 24 -2.94 11.71 -6.36
N LEU A 25 -3.95 12.58 -6.28
CA LEU A 25 -4.79 12.93 -7.42
C LEU A 25 -4.03 13.64 -8.53
N LYS A 26 -2.98 14.40 -8.22
CA LYS A 26 -2.12 15.00 -9.27
C LYS A 26 -1.43 13.92 -10.11
N ILE A 27 -0.95 12.84 -9.48
CA ILE A 27 -0.37 11.70 -10.21
C ILE A 27 -1.44 11.00 -11.04
N ALA A 28 -2.61 10.77 -10.45
CA ALA A 28 -3.73 10.16 -11.15
C ALA A 28 -4.17 11.00 -12.36
N LYS A 29 -4.20 12.34 -12.24
CA LYS A 29 -4.53 13.25 -13.35
C LYS A 29 -3.56 13.08 -14.51
N ASP A 30 -2.25 13.05 -14.23
CA ASP A 30 -1.22 12.88 -15.25
C ASP A 30 -1.42 11.56 -16.03
N ILE A 31 -1.73 10.45 -15.34
CA ILE A 31 -1.99 9.15 -15.96
C ILE A 31 -3.31 9.18 -16.78
N LEU A 32 -4.35 9.80 -16.25
CA LEU A 32 -5.67 9.85 -16.89
C LEU A 32 -5.70 10.80 -18.09
N ALA A 33 -4.79 11.77 -18.18
CA ALA A 33 -4.68 12.68 -19.31
C ALA A 33 -4.35 11.97 -20.63
N GLU A 34 -3.81 10.77 -20.59
CA GLU A 34 -3.56 9.94 -21.78
C GLU A 34 -4.88 9.39 -22.39
N ARG A 35 -5.95 9.29 -21.59
CA ARG A 35 -7.21 8.67 -22.00
C ARG A 35 -8.40 9.66 -22.03
N PHE A 36 -8.36 10.70 -21.21
CA PHE A 36 -9.47 11.63 -21.03
C PHE A 36 -9.05 13.09 -21.26
N ILE A 37 -9.98 13.86 -21.81
CA ILE A 37 -9.85 15.33 -21.86
C ILE A 37 -9.85 15.91 -20.43
N GLU A 38 -9.29 17.08 -20.27
CA GLU A 38 -9.08 17.70 -18.94
C GLU A 38 -10.37 17.82 -18.11
N SER A 39 -11.49 18.26 -18.72
CA SER A 39 -12.76 18.41 -18.02
C SER A 39 -13.30 17.06 -17.47
N LYS A 40 -13.09 15.97 -18.19
CA LYS A 40 -13.46 14.63 -17.73
C LYS A 40 -12.54 14.18 -16.59
N SER A 41 -11.23 14.37 -16.71
CA SER A 41 -10.26 14.05 -15.67
C SER A 41 -10.58 14.79 -14.36
N GLU A 42 -10.93 16.09 -14.43
CA GLU A 42 -11.34 16.86 -13.24
C GLU A 42 -12.63 16.32 -12.61
N ALA A 43 -13.61 15.93 -13.43
CA ALA A 43 -14.85 15.33 -12.94
C ALA A 43 -14.58 14.01 -12.19
N LEU A 44 -13.69 13.16 -12.72
CA LEU A 44 -13.28 11.92 -12.08
C LEU A 44 -12.57 12.17 -10.75
N MET A 45 -11.64 13.13 -10.69
CA MET A 45 -10.98 13.48 -9.44
C MET A 45 -11.95 14.00 -8.39
N ASN A 46 -12.98 14.76 -8.78
CA ASN A 46 -14.03 15.20 -7.84
C ASN A 46 -14.82 13.99 -7.28
N GLN A 47 -15.08 12.97 -8.10
CA GLN A 47 -15.71 11.74 -7.63
C GLN A 47 -14.78 10.95 -6.71
N MET A 48 -13.49 10.83 -7.04
CA MET A 48 -12.49 10.18 -6.20
C MET A 48 -12.36 10.86 -4.82
N ARG A 49 -12.42 12.20 -4.76
CA ARG A 49 -12.44 12.95 -3.48
C ARG A 49 -13.62 12.54 -2.62
N LYS A 50 -14.82 12.54 -3.17
CA LYS A 50 -16.05 12.15 -2.45
C LYS A 50 -15.99 10.69 -1.99
N GLU A 51 -15.51 9.79 -2.85
CA GLU A 51 -15.36 8.37 -2.50
C GLU A 51 -14.35 8.20 -1.35
N TYR A 52 -13.20 8.90 -1.39
CA TYR A 52 -12.22 8.84 -0.31
C TYR A 52 -12.75 9.40 1.00
N GLU A 53 -13.49 10.51 0.97
CA GLU A 53 -14.16 11.06 2.16
C GLU A 53 -15.13 10.06 2.78
N ASP A 54 -15.93 9.37 1.96
CA ASP A 54 -16.85 8.32 2.41
C ASP A 54 -16.09 7.14 3.03
N ILE A 55 -15.03 6.67 2.38
CA ILE A 55 -14.16 5.61 2.91
C ILE A 55 -13.62 5.97 4.28
N LEU A 56 -13.12 7.21 4.50
CA LEU A 56 -12.56 7.62 5.78
C LEU A 56 -13.56 7.51 6.94
N THR A 57 -14.86 7.66 6.69
CA THR A 57 -15.91 7.50 7.72
C THR A 57 -16.15 6.04 8.13
N LYS A 58 -15.72 5.09 7.28
CA LYS A 58 -15.94 3.63 7.44
C LYS A 58 -14.69 2.90 7.93
N MET A 59 -13.59 3.63 8.09
CA MET A 59 -12.32 3.06 8.51
C MET A 59 -12.35 2.47 9.91
N THR A 60 -11.49 1.51 10.13
CA THR A 60 -11.40 0.73 11.36
C THR A 60 -10.20 1.14 12.21
N ASP A 61 -10.26 0.86 13.50
CA ASP A 61 -9.18 1.20 14.44
C ASP A 61 -8.03 0.20 14.37
N ILE A 62 -6.87 0.73 13.99
CA ILE A 62 -5.59 0.00 14.08
C ILE A 62 -4.61 0.67 15.08
N GLY A 63 -5.10 1.56 15.96
CA GLY A 63 -4.28 2.27 16.94
C GLY A 63 -3.89 3.70 16.55
N GLY A 64 -4.43 4.22 15.46
CA GLY A 64 -4.23 5.61 15.01
C GLY A 64 -2.73 5.97 14.83
N SER A 65 -2.33 7.16 15.27
CA SER A 65 -0.95 7.66 15.11
C SER A 65 0.14 6.85 15.84
N LYS A 66 -0.25 5.96 16.75
CA LYS A 66 0.69 5.07 17.45
C LYS A 66 1.06 3.83 16.62
N ASN A 67 0.29 3.56 15.56
CA ASN A 67 0.57 2.44 14.67
C ASN A 67 1.46 2.92 13.50
N PRO A 68 2.65 2.37 13.31
CA PRO A 68 3.54 2.76 12.20
C PRO A 68 2.95 2.46 10.82
N PHE A 69 1.97 1.55 10.71
CA PHE A 69 1.31 1.20 9.46
C PHE A 69 0.08 2.05 9.15
N ILE A 70 -0.22 3.09 9.96
CA ILE A 70 -1.39 3.95 9.71
C ILE A 70 -1.28 4.68 8.35
N SER A 71 -0.09 5.14 7.98
CA SER A 71 0.15 5.76 6.68
C SER A 71 0.02 4.76 5.54
N THR A 72 0.54 3.54 5.72
CA THR A 72 0.38 2.45 4.74
C THR A 72 -1.09 2.17 4.49
N LEU A 73 -1.91 2.03 5.56
CA LEU A 73 -3.33 1.78 5.41
C LEU A 73 -4.05 2.94 4.71
N THR A 74 -3.79 4.19 5.14
CA THR A 74 -4.44 5.37 4.54
C THR A 74 -4.09 5.55 3.07
N ASN A 75 -2.84 5.28 2.68
CA ASN A 75 -2.42 5.33 1.28
C ASN A 75 -3.09 4.22 0.44
N LYS A 76 -3.21 3.00 0.97
CA LYS A 76 -3.88 1.91 0.22
C LYS A 76 -5.39 2.19 0.06
N VAL A 77 -6.07 2.72 1.07
CA VAL A 77 -7.50 3.04 0.91
C VAL A 77 -7.75 4.30 0.06
N SER A 78 -6.77 5.19 -0.07
CA SER A 78 -6.85 6.29 -1.06
C SER A 78 -6.82 5.77 -2.50
N LEU A 79 -5.99 4.75 -2.76
CA LEU A 79 -6.00 4.05 -4.06
C LEU A 79 -7.33 3.32 -4.32
N LEU A 80 -7.94 2.73 -3.28
CA LEU A 80 -9.26 2.10 -3.42
C LEU A 80 -10.32 3.09 -3.90
N ALA A 81 -10.28 4.34 -3.44
CA ALA A 81 -11.19 5.37 -3.93
C ALA A 81 -11.02 5.61 -5.43
N MET A 82 -9.77 5.60 -5.92
CA MET A 82 -9.50 5.71 -7.36
C MET A 82 -10.00 4.48 -8.13
N PHE A 83 -9.71 3.28 -7.66
CA PHE A 83 -10.11 2.02 -8.31
C PHE A 83 -11.62 1.92 -8.50
N ARG A 84 -12.41 2.28 -7.50
CA ARG A 84 -13.87 2.28 -7.58
C ARG A 84 -14.42 3.24 -8.61
N ILE A 85 -13.81 4.41 -8.76
CA ILE A 85 -14.24 5.39 -9.76
C ILE A 85 -13.82 4.95 -11.15
N LEU A 86 -12.62 4.41 -11.32
CA LEU A 86 -12.16 3.88 -12.60
C LEU A 86 -13.03 2.70 -13.07
N GLU A 87 -13.41 1.79 -12.17
CA GLU A 87 -14.32 0.70 -12.49
C GLU A 87 -15.70 1.21 -12.95
N LYS A 88 -16.26 2.23 -12.28
CA LYS A 88 -17.52 2.88 -12.71
C LYS A 88 -17.39 3.53 -14.08
N GLU A 89 -16.21 3.97 -14.48
CA GLU A 89 -15.90 4.53 -15.80
C GLU A 89 -15.56 3.46 -16.85
N GLY A 90 -15.75 2.19 -16.53
CA GLY A 90 -15.59 1.07 -17.45
C GLY A 90 -14.16 0.53 -17.59
N TYR A 91 -13.23 0.89 -16.68
CA TYR A 91 -11.94 0.22 -16.64
C TYR A 91 -12.10 -1.23 -16.24
N THR A 92 -11.47 -2.10 -16.98
CA THR A 92 -11.36 -3.52 -16.64
C THR A 92 -10.49 -3.72 -15.40
N TYR A 93 -10.59 -4.89 -14.78
CA TYR A 93 -9.76 -5.25 -13.62
C TYR A 93 -8.25 -5.09 -13.95
N ARG A 94 -7.82 -5.55 -15.14
CA ARG A 94 -6.41 -5.42 -15.54
C ARG A 94 -5.99 -3.97 -15.79
N GLU A 95 -6.81 -3.15 -16.42
CA GLU A 95 -6.50 -1.72 -16.59
C GLU A 95 -6.38 -0.98 -15.26
N ILE A 96 -7.17 -1.35 -14.23
CA ILE A 96 -7.01 -0.82 -12.86
C ILE A 96 -5.69 -1.28 -12.24
N GLY A 97 -5.27 -2.52 -12.48
CA GLY A 97 -3.98 -3.03 -12.04
C GLY A 97 -2.81 -2.30 -12.69
N GLU A 98 -2.88 -2.06 -13.99
CA GLU A 98 -1.88 -1.28 -14.74
C GLU A 98 -1.80 0.16 -14.24
N PHE A 99 -2.96 0.83 -14.07
CA PHE A 99 -3.04 2.15 -13.46
C PHE A 99 -2.36 2.17 -12.08
N SER A 100 -2.67 1.19 -11.24
CA SER A 100 -2.10 1.07 -9.89
C SER A 100 -0.57 0.95 -9.91
N ASN A 101 -0.03 0.14 -10.83
CA ASN A 101 1.42 -0.03 -11.02
C ASN A 101 2.08 1.27 -11.48
N THR A 102 1.55 1.87 -12.55
CA THR A 102 2.07 3.14 -13.12
C THR A 102 2.04 4.25 -12.07
N TYR A 103 0.93 4.34 -11.33
CA TYR A 103 0.80 5.26 -10.21
C TYR A 103 1.93 5.09 -9.20
N LYS A 104 2.18 3.84 -8.76
CA LYS A 104 3.20 3.56 -7.75
C LYS A 104 4.61 3.86 -8.23
N GLU A 105 4.92 3.57 -9.49
CA GLU A 105 6.22 3.90 -10.08
C GLU A 105 6.46 5.41 -10.08
N ILE A 106 5.47 6.21 -10.49
CA ILE A 106 5.57 7.68 -10.49
C ILE A 106 5.68 8.22 -9.05
N GLU A 107 4.84 7.72 -8.14
CA GLU A 107 4.87 8.10 -6.72
C GLU A 107 6.25 7.85 -6.11
N THR A 108 6.82 6.66 -6.36
CA THR A 108 8.13 6.27 -5.82
C THR A 108 9.26 7.16 -6.37
N LYS A 109 9.27 7.46 -7.67
CA LYS A 109 10.25 8.37 -8.28
C LYS A 109 10.18 9.76 -7.66
N LYS A 110 8.97 10.32 -7.48
CA LYS A 110 8.76 11.62 -6.81
C LYS A 110 9.22 11.59 -5.33
N GLU A 111 9.05 10.47 -4.65
CA GLU A 111 9.53 10.30 -3.27
C GLU A 111 11.07 10.26 -3.22
N MET A 112 11.71 9.51 -4.12
CA MET A 112 13.18 9.48 -4.25
C MET A 112 13.74 10.88 -4.47
N GLU A 113 13.24 11.60 -5.47
CA GLU A 113 13.68 12.98 -5.77
C GLU A 113 13.54 13.92 -4.56
N ARG A 114 12.45 13.78 -3.79
CA ARG A 114 12.24 14.59 -2.59
C ARG A 114 13.27 14.29 -1.51
N VAL A 115 13.57 13.01 -1.28
CA VAL A 115 14.56 12.57 -0.29
C VAL A 115 15.96 12.98 -0.70
N GLU A 116 16.33 12.82 -1.98
CA GLU A 116 17.61 13.25 -2.53
C GLU A 116 17.84 14.76 -2.41
N LYS A 117 16.81 15.57 -2.70
CA LYS A 117 16.86 17.04 -2.51
C LYS A 117 17.10 17.45 -1.06
N SER A 118 16.76 16.60 -0.09
CA SER A 118 17.08 16.80 1.34
C SER A 118 18.42 16.19 1.77
N GLY A 119 19.22 15.69 0.82
CA GLY A 119 20.53 15.10 1.08
C GLY A 119 20.48 13.65 1.59
N GLY A 120 19.31 12.99 1.50
CA GLY A 120 19.11 11.60 1.92
C GLY A 120 19.13 10.62 0.76
N ASN A 121 19.08 9.34 1.10
CA ASN A 121 18.89 8.24 0.17
C ASN A 121 17.79 7.32 0.73
N LEU A 122 16.74 7.07 -0.05
CA LEU A 122 15.58 6.30 0.42
C LEU A 122 15.92 4.84 0.68
N LEU A 123 16.82 4.25 -0.11
CA LEU A 123 17.30 2.89 0.10
C LEU A 123 18.06 2.77 1.44
N ASP A 124 18.93 3.73 1.75
CA ASP A 124 19.65 3.77 3.03
C ASP A 124 18.70 3.88 4.21
N ILE A 125 17.62 4.64 4.07
CA ILE A 125 16.59 4.77 5.11
C ILE A 125 15.92 3.43 5.37
N ILE A 126 15.48 2.70 4.33
CA ILE A 126 14.76 1.42 4.45
C ILE A 126 15.61 0.34 5.13
N PHE A 127 16.91 0.31 4.86
CA PHE A 127 17.84 -0.67 5.44
C PHE A 127 18.60 -0.15 6.65
N SER A 128 18.20 0.99 7.23
CA SER A 128 18.80 1.54 8.44
C SER A 128 18.23 0.89 9.71
N ASP A 129 19.04 0.89 10.76
CA ASP A 129 18.60 0.53 12.11
C ASP A 129 17.42 1.39 12.59
N ALA A 130 17.37 2.66 12.18
CA ALA A 130 16.30 3.58 12.53
C ALA A 130 14.92 3.16 11.95
N TYR A 131 14.92 2.43 10.85
CA TYR A 131 13.72 1.86 10.25
C TYR A 131 13.46 0.43 10.77
N ILE A 132 14.47 -0.42 10.80
CA ILE A 132 14.33 -1.85 11.11
C ILE A 132 13.98 -2.11 12.59
N LYS A 133 14.60 -1.40 13.54
CA LYS A 133 14.31 -1.59 14.98
C LYS A 133 12.86 -1.27 15.38
N PRO A 134 12.25 -0.15 14.95
CA PRO A 134 10.83 0.10 15.16
C PRO A 134 9.93 -0.93 14.49
N LEU A 135 10.26 -1.39 13.28
CA LEU A 135 9.52 -2.42 12.55
C LEU A 135 9.52 -3.75 13.33
N LYS A 136 10.69 -4.20 13.81
CA LYS A 136 10.84 -5.41 14.63
C LYS A 136 9.99 -5.32 15.90
N ARG A 137 10.08 -4.20 16.62
CA ARG A 137 9.26 -3.94 17.81
C ARG A 137 7.77 -3.95 17.50
N HIS A 138 7.36 -3.39 16.36
CA HIS A 138 5.95 -3.42 15.97
C HIS A 138 5.47 -4.85 15.69
N CYS A 139 6.28 -5.68 15.05
CA CYS A 139 5.97 -7.10 14.85
C CYS A 139 5.71 -7.82 16.19
N GLU A 140 6.54 -7.60 17.21
CA GLU A 140 6.35 -8.15 18.55
C GLU A 140 5.03 -7.66 19.19
N ILE A 141 4.73 -6.36 19.08
CA ILE A 141 3.49 -5.77 19.61
C ILE A 141 2.27 -6.33 18.88
N SER A 142 2.35 -6.56 17.57
CA SER A 142 1.25 -7.06 16.74
C SER A 142 0.74 -8.43 17.20
N GLN A 143 1.64 -9.26 17.78
CA GLN A 143 1.27 -10.58 18.32
C GLN A 143 0.25 -10.49 19.47
N LYS A 144 0.16 -9.34 20.15
CA LYS A 144 -0.82 -9.11 21.23
C LYS A 144 -2.25 -8.89 20.70
N ARG A 145 -2.43 -8.72 19.39
CA ARG A 145 -3.74 -8.57 18.73
C ARG A 145 -4.64 -7.53 19.36
N LYS A 146 -4.04 -6.43 19.86
CA LYS A 146 -4.78 -5.38 20.59
C LYS A 146 -5.88 -4.73 19.75
N TYR A 147 -5.62 -4.57 18.46
CA TYR A 147 -6.55 -4.02 17.49
C TYR A 147 -6.94 -5.10 16.48
N PRO A 148 -8.23 -5.53 16.46
CA PRO A 148 -8.68 -6.65 15.61
C PRO A 148 -8.43 -6.42 14.11
N ASP A 149 -8.39 -5.17 13.68
CA ASP A 149 -8.24 -4.79 12.28
C ASP A 149 -6.78 -4.52 11.86
N ASP A 150 -5.85 -4.60 12.80
CA ASP A 150 -4.42 -4.41 12.54
C ASP A 150 -3.79 -5.66 11.92
N TRP A 151 -2.54 -5.51 11.48
CA TRP A 151 -1.71 -6.62 11.04
C TRP A 151 -1.28 -7.50 12.21
N VAL A 152 -1.02 -8.78 11.92
CA VAL A 152 -0.27 -9.67 12.79
C VAL A 152 0.93 -10.16 11.98
N MET A 153 2.13 -9.79 12.42
CA MET A 153 3.37 -10.02 11.69
C MET A 153 4.46 -10.55 12.60
N GLN A 154 5.33 -11.39 12.03
CA GLN A 154 6.57 -11.83 12.64
C GLN A 154 7.74 -11.26 11.83
N PHE A 155 8.69 -10.64 12.52
CA PHE A 155 9.95 -10.27 11.92
C PHE A 155 10.83 -11.51 11.75
N VAL A 156 11.54 -11.58 10.62
CA VAL A 156 12.49 -12.64 10.31
C VAL A 156 13.85 -11.99 10.12
N ASP A 157 14.79 -12.34 10.99
CA ASP A 157 16.17 -11.87 10.86
C ASP A 157 16.80 -12.51 9.60
N GLY A 158 17.59 -11.75 8.87
CA GLY A 158 18.23 -12.21 7.66
C GLY A 158 19.29 -13.29 7.90
N THR A 159 19.60 -14.02 6.84
CA THR A 159 20.65 -15.05 6.82
C THR A 159 21.84 -14.57 6.04
N ASN A 160 22.23 -13.39 5.96
CA ASN A 160 23.36 -12.77 5.23
C ASN A 160 23.61 -13.29 3.78
N GLU A 161 23.15 -14.50 3.46
CA GLU A 161 23.32 -15.14 2.16
C GLU A 161 22.07 -15.05 1.27
N GLU A 162 20.86 -14.94 1.88
CA GLU A 162 19.61 -14.99 1.14
C GLU A 162 18.85 -13.65 1.18
N PHE A 163 18.78 -12.99 2.34
CA PHE A 163 18.08 -11.72 2.52
C PHE A 163 18.53 -11.01 3.80
N ASP A 164 18.36 -9.69 3.85
CA ASP A 164 18.75 -8.88 5.03
C ASP A 164 17.71 -8.95 6.14
N PHE A 165 16.43 -8.90 5.79
CA PHE A 165 15.32 -9.11 6.74
C PHE A 165 14.05 -9.56 6.02
N GLY A 166 13.09 -10.06 6.79
CA GLY A 166 11.81 -10.50 6.27
C GLY A 166 10.64 -10.23 7.20
N LEU A 167 9.44 -10.37 6.66
CA LEU A 167 8.19 -10.31 7.41
C LEU A 167 7.31 -11.51 7.02
N ASN A 168 6.92 -12.31 7.99
CA ASN A 168 5.84 -13.27 7.83
C ASN A 168 4.54 -12.64 8.36
N VAL A 169 3.58 -12.43 7.48
CA VAL A 169 2.29 -11.80 7.81
C VAL A 169 1.24 -12.89 7.92
N SER A 170 0.63 -13.05 9.07
CA SER A 170 -0.48 -14.00 9.31
C SER A 170 -1.86 -13.34 9.24
N GLU A 171 -1.93 -12.01 9.46
CA GLU A 171 -3.14 -11.22 9.28
C GLU A 171 -2.78 -9.88 8.63
N CYS A 172 -3.55 -9.48 7.62
CA CYS A 172 -3.29 -8.28 6.83
C CYS A 172 -4.36 -7.20 7.11
N GLY A 173 -3.93 -6.04 7.64
CA GLY A 173 -4.82 -4.91 7.90
C GLY A 173 -5.46 -4.34 6.64
N ILE A 174 -4.75 -4.35 5.49
CA ILE A 174 -5.30 -3.90 4.21
C ILE A 174 -6.44 -4.83 3.77
N LEU A 175 -6.24 -6.15 3.83
CA LEU A 175 -7.28 -7.12 3.48
C LEU A 175 -8.51 -6.97 4.38
N LYS A 176 -8.32 -6.80 5.70
CA LYS A 176 -9.42 -6.59 6.66
C LYS A 176 -10.21 -5.31 6.30
N ALA A 177 -9.51 -4.21 6.04
CA ALA A 177 -10.14 -2.95 5.65
C ALA A 177 -10.90 -3.08 4.31
N TYR A 178 -10.27 -3.67 3.29
CA TYR A 178 -10.90 -3.82 1.98
C TYR A 178 -12.10 -4.77 2.03
N LYS A 179 -12.06 -5.85 2.82
CA LYS A 179 -13.23 -6.73 3.05
C LYS A 179 -14.40 -5.96 3.65
N LYS A 180 -14.16 -5.16 4.68
CA LYS A 180 -15.20 -4.33 5.31
C LYS A 180 -15.80 -3.29 4.36
N LEU A 181 -15.00 -2.85 3.40
CA LEU A 181 -15.42 -1.93 2.35
C LEU A 181 -16.02 -2.63 1.12
N GLY A 182 -16.15 -3.97 1.11
CA GLY A 182 -16.65 -4.74 -0.03
C GLY A 182 -15.74 -4.67 -1.26
N ALA A 183 -14.43 -4.58 -1.05
CA ALA A 183 -13.44 -4.30 -2.09
C ALA A 183 -12.29 -5.32 -2.12
N GLU A 184 -12.48 -6.52 -1.56
CA GLU A 184 -11.44 -7.56 -1.43
C GLU A 184 -10.74 -7.86 -2.76
N ARG A 185 -11.46 -7.79 -3.88
CA ARG A 185 -10.92 -8.07 -5.21
C ARG A 185 -9.72 -7.20 -5.60
N TYR A 186 -9.57 -6.01 -5.02
CA TYR A 186 -8.46 -5.10 -5.32
C TYR A 186 -7.23 -5.29 -4.44
N VAL A 187 -7.29 -6.15 -3.41
CA VAL A 187 -6.14 -6.38 -2.51
C VAL A 187 -4.90 -6.90 -3.25
N PRO A 188 -5.00 -7.80 -4.27
CA PRO A 188 -3.82 -8.20 -5.03
C PRO A 188 -3.07 -7.02 -5.65
N PHE A 189 -3.76 -6.00 -6.16
CA PHE A 189 -3.08 -4.79 -6.67
C PHE A 189 -2.32 -4.06 -5.57
N ALA A 190 -2.92 -3.90 -4.38
CA ALA A 190 -2.22 -3.31 -3.24
C ALA A 190 -0.95 -4.10 -2.85
N CYS A 191 -0.96 -5.44 -3.00
CA CYS A 191 0.20 -6.29 -2.78
C CYS A 191 1.29 -6.08 -3.86
N LEU A 192 0.91 -5.97 -5.12
CA LEU A 192 1.85 -5.78 -6.24
C LEU A 192 2.67 -4.49 -6.13
N LEU A 193 2.15 -3.47 -5.43
CA LEU A 193 2.86 -2.19 -5.25
C LEU A 193 4.18 -2.35 -4.49
N ASP A 194 4.36 -3.41 -3.71
CA ASP A 194 5.62 -3.68 -3.01
C ASP A 194 6.72 -4.05 -4.01
N PHE A 195 6.39 -4.82 -5.05
CA PHE A 195 7.30 -5.12 -6.16
C PHE A 195 7.62 -3.88 -6.99
N ALA A 196 6.63 -3.05 -7.32
CA ALA A 196 6.84 -1.81 -8.06
C ALA A 196 7.76 -0.86 -7.28
N TYR A 197 7.56 -0.74 -5.98
CA TYR A 197 8.39 0.07 -5.09
C TYR A 197 9.84 -0.42 -5.07
N ALA A 198 10.04 -1.72 -4.83
CA ALA A 198 11.36 -2.31 -4.77
C ALA A 198 12.10 -2.24 -6.10
N HIS A 199 11.39 -2.46 -7.22
CA HIS A 199 11.96 -2.37 -8.57
C HIS A 199 12.50 -0.97 -8.87
N ILE A 200 11.73 0.07 -8.56
CA ILE A 200 12.13 1.47 -8.80
C ILE A 200 13.29 1.90 -7.88
N LEU A 201 13.30 1.45 -6.62
CA LEU A 201 14.37 1.76 -5.68
C LEU A 201 15.65 0.93 -5.89
N GLY A 202 15.57 -0.16 -6.66
CA GLY A 202 16.74 -0.98 -6.99
C GLY A 202 17.20 -1.91 -5.87
N PHE A 203 16.28 -2.41 -5.01
CA PHE A 203 16.60 -3.44 -4.03
C PHE A 203 15.90 -4.77 -4.35
N GLY A 204 16.38 -5.85 -3.76
CA GLY A 204 15.78 -7.18 -3.90
C GLY A 204 14.55 -7.32 -3.01
N PHE A 205 13.41 -7.59 -3.60
CA PHE A 205 12.18 -7.98 -2.90
C PHE A 205 11.64 -9.28 -3.49
N SER A 206 11.36 -10.23 -2.64
CA SER A 206 10.69 -11.48 -3.03
C SER A 206 9.56 -11.80 -2.08
N ARG A 207 8.51 -12.37 -2.65
CA ARG A 207 7.36 -12.94 -1.95
C ARG A 207 6.79 -14.04 -2.81
N THR A 208 6.55 -15.21 -2.24
CA THR A 208 6.07 -16.37 -3.01
C THR A 208 4.59 -16.62 -2.84
N LYS A 209 3.99 -16.08 -1.79
CA LYS A 209 2.58 -16.28 -1.44
C LYS A 209 1.99 -15.08 -0.72
N THR A 210 0.68 -14.85 -0.91
CA THR A 210 -0.07 -13.81 -0.20
C THR A 210 -1.42 -14.30 0.31
N ILE A 211 -1.86 -13.73 1.43
CA ILE A 211 -3.21 -13.95 1.97
C ILE A 211 -4.26 -13.45 0.96
N ALA A 212 -3.98 -12.39 0.23
CA ALA A 212 -4.85 -11.85 -0.81
C ALA A 212 -5.20 -12.87 -1.89
N ASN A 213 -4.24 -13.72 -2.25
CA ASN A 213 -4.40 -14.77 -3.25
C ASN A 213 -4.75 -16.15 -2.66
N GLY A 214 -5.14 -16.19 -1.37
CA GLY A 214 -5.69 -17.38 -0.73
C GLY A 214 -4.71 -18.20 0.10
N ALA A 215 -3.44 -17.75 0.25
CA ALA A 215 -2.50 -18.42 1.13
C ALA A 215 -2.81 -18.15 2.61
N SER A 216 -2.28 -18.96 3.52
CA SER A 216 -2.42 -18.80 4.96
C SER A 216 -1.56 -17.66 5.55
N GLY A 217 -0.65 -17.10 4.76
CA GLY A 217 0.25 -16.01 5.15
C GLY A 217 0.97 -15.41 3.97
N CYS A 218 1.69 -14.29 4.22
CA CYS A 218 2.60 -13.69 3.25
C CYS A 218 4.03 -13.83 3.76
N ASP A 219 4.98 -14.00 2.84
CA ASP A 219 6.41 -14.21 3.10
C ASP A 219 7.26 -13.13 2.42
N HIS A 220 7.35 -11.94 3.01
CA HIS A 220 8.16 -10.85 2.47
C HIS A 220 9.65 -11.07 2.80
N ARG A 221 10.53 -10.90 1.81
CA ARG A 221 11.99 -10.93 1.98
C ARG A 221 12.60 -9.72 1.28
N PHE A 222 13.48 -9.05 1.98
CA PHE A 222 14.11 -7.80 1.56
C PHE A 222 15.63 -7.97 1.54
N THR A 223 16.24 -7.59 0.43
CA THR A 223 17.70 -7.68 0.22
C THR A 223 18.20 -6.35 -0.31
N ARG A 224 19.13 -5.71 0.43
CA ARG A 224 19.65 -4.38 0.05
C ARG A 224 20.34 -4.41 -1.31
N ILE A 225 21.13 -5.45 -1.56
CA ILE A 225 21.83 -5.66 -2.84
C ILE A 225 21.11 -6.76 -3.60
N GLY A 226 20.34 -6.37 -4.60
CA GLY A 226 19.53 -7.33 -5.37
C GLY A 226 18.69 -6.63 -6.43
N SER A 227 17.86 -7.40 -7.09
CA SER A 227 16.90 -6.89 -8.08
C SER A 227 15.52 -7.45 -7.82
N THR A 228 14.51 -6.69 -8.19
CA THR A 228 13.11 -7.10 -8.10
C THR A 228 12.51 -7.13 -9.48
N SER A 229 11.74 -8.18 -9.78
CA SER A 229 10.97 -8.29 -11.01
C SER A 229 9.97 -7.13 -11.12
N LYS A 230 9.67 -6.71 -12.36
CA LYS A 230 8.57 -5.76 -12.59
C LYS A 230 7.28 -6.32 -12.02
N ALA A 231 6.50 -5.44 -11.41
CA ALA A 231 5.21 -5.82 -10.83
C ALA A 231 4.12 -6.01 -11.89
N TRP A 232 4.26 -5.36 -13.04
CA TRP A 232 3.26 -5.40 -14.10
C TRP A 232 3.88 -5.74 -15.47
N PRO A 233 3.26 -6.63 -16.29
CA PRO A 233 2.14 -7.50 -15.92
C PRO A 233 2.54 -8.57 -14.88
N PRO A 234 1.61 -8.99 -13.97
CA PRO A 234 1.95 -9.80 -12.80
C PRO A 234 2.08 -11.30 -13.08
N ASP A 235 1.89 -11.72 -14.31
CA ASP A 235 1.77 -13.14 -14.70
C ASP A 235 3.02 -13.99 -14.36
N ASN A 236 4.18 -13.37 -14.20
CA ASN A 236 5.42 -14.04 -13.82
C ASN A 236 5.67 -14.07 -12.30
N LEU A 237 4.81 -13.45 -11.49
CA LEU A 237 4.96 -13.44 -10.04
C LEU A 237 4.30 -14.68 -9.42
N LYS A 238 5.08 -15.45 -8.67
CA LYS A 238 4.62 -16.72 -8.05
C LYS A 238 3.37 -16.57 -7.20
N GLU A 239 3.20 -15.42 -6.57
CA GLU A 239 2.05 -15.13 -5.71
C GLU A 239 0.77 -14.80 -6.46
N TYR A 240 0.84 -14.44 -7.74
CA TYR A 240 -0.31 -13.98 -8.51
C TYR A 240 -1.10 -15.15 -9.08
N THR A 241 -2.32 -15.34 -8.62
CA THR A 241 -3.15 -16.51 -8.95
C THR A 241 -4.32 -16.23 -9.89
N ARG A 242 -4.45 -14.99 -10.39
CA ARG A 242 -5.61 -14.54 -11.20
C ARG A 242 -6.97 -14.75 -10.51
N LYS A 243 -7.02 -14.85 -9.19
CA LYS A 243 -8.21 -15.20 -8.41
C LYS A 243 -9.43 -14.32 -8.71
N PHE A 244 -9.21 -13.09 -9.15
CA PHE A 244 -10.27 -12.09 -9.37
C PHE A 244 -10.40 -11.63 -10.83
N GLU A 245 -9.69 -12.27 -11.76
CA GLU A 245 -9.83 -12.08 -13.21
C GLU A 245 -10.96 -12.87 -13.81
#